data_8086433d8b8b69ab5338421fa9cb3012
#
_entry.id   8086433d8b8b69ab5338421fa9cb3012
#
_cell.length_a   1.000
_cell.length_b   1.000
_cell.length_c   1.000
_cell.angle_alpha   90.00
_cell.angle_beta   90.00
_cell.angle_gamma   90.00
#
_symmetry.space_group_name_H-M   'P 1'
#
loop_
_entity.id
_entity.type
_entity.pdbx_description
1 polymer ?
#
loop_
_entity_poly.entity_id
_entity_poly.type
_entity_poly.pdbx_seq_one_letter_code
_entity_poly.pdbx_strand_id
1 'polypeptide(L)'
;MEFNKAQNIIGLRVLNDNVIWLWVKGKSVVVIDPSVHEPVIRYIEENNFHLKAVLQTHHHSDHIGGTKYLIERWPNVKVIASSREKKRIPFQNVSVKDGETLNILGEEVKIIEVLGHTSSHIAFFLKGENPVLFIGDTLFSGGCGRIFEGTYQQMYFSL
;
A
#
# COMPACT_ATOMS: atom_id res chain seq x y z
N MET A 1 -3.91 28.08 -16.89
CA MET A 1 -4.86 27.13 -16.27
C MET A 1 -4.05 25.97 -15.74
N GLU A 2 -3.81 25.93 -14.43
CA GLU A 2 -3.22 24.74 -13.81
C GLU A 2 -4.30 23.67 -13.77
N PHE A 3 -4.07 22.60 -14.52
CA PHE A 3 -4.92 21.42 -14.42
C PHE A 3 -4.78 20.84 -13.02
N ASN A 4 -5.88 20.86 -12.29
CA ASN A 4 -6.05 20.23 -10.98
C ASN A 4 -5.57 18.78 -11.09
N LYS A 5 -4.41 18.47 -10.49
CA LYS A 5 -3.79 17.13 -10.57
C LYS A 5 -4.49 16.23 -9.57
N ALA A 6 -5.71 15.80 -9.89
CA ALA A 6 -6.37 14.74 -9.14
C ALA A 6 -5.43 13.54 -9.03
N GLN A 7 -5.33 12.97 -7.83
CA GLN A 7 -4.60 11.72 -7.58
C GLN A 7 -5.22 10.63 -8.46
N ASN A 8 -4.46 10.10 -9.41
CA ASN A 8 -4.96 9.03 -10.27
C ASN A 8 -4.76 7.69 -9.57
N ILE A 9 -5.81 7.21 -8.91
CA ILE A 9 -5.84 5.93 -8.21
C ILE A 9 -6.57 4.91 -9.08
N ILE A 10 -5.91 3.79 -9.34
CA ILE A 10 -6.40 2.72 -10.21
C ILE A 10 -6.45 1.44 -9.39
N GLY A 11 -7.57 0.73 -9.44
CA GLY A 11 -7.73 -0.57 -8.80
C GLY A 11 -7.64 -1.70 -9.82
N LEU A 12 -6.72 -2.66 -9.59
CA LEU A 12 -6.66 -3.91 -10.32
C LEU A 12 -7.32 -5.00 -9.47
N ARG A 13 -8.45 -5.52 -9.94
CA ARG A 13 -9.12 -6.66 -9.30
C ARG A 13 -8.32 -7.93 -9.55
N VAL A 14 -8.02 -8.66 -8.49
CA VAL A 14 -7.20 -9.87 -8.53
C VAL A 14 -7.73 -10.88 -7.51
N LEU A 15 -7.29 -12.12 -7.63
CA LEU A 15 -7.78 -13.24 -6.82
C LEU A 15 -9.32 -13.31 -6.85
N ASN A 16 -9.98 -13.56 -5.71
CA ASN A 16 -11.45 -13.61 -5.64
C ASN A 16 -12.04 -12.21 -5.38
N ASP A 17 -11.46 -11.44 -4.46
CA ASP A 17 -12.00 -10.18 -3.93
C ASP A 17 -10.94 -9.13 -3.57
N ASN A 18 -9.64 -9.40 -3.78
CA ASN A 18 -8.57 -8.45 -3.53
C ASN A 18 -8.51 -7.36 -4.62
N VAL A 19 -8.05 -6.19 -4.22
CA VAL A 19 -7.75 -5.08 -5.12
C VAL A 19 -6.34 -4.59 -4.86
N ILE A 20 -5.49 -4.67 -5.90
CA ILE A 20 -4.18 -4.01 -5.88
C ILE A 20 -4.39 -2.57 -6.31
N TRP A 21 -3.96 -1.62 -5.47
CA TRP A 21 -4.07 -0.21 -5.81
C TRP A 21 -2.80 0.31 -6.46
N LEU A 22 -2.96 1.11 -7.50
CA LEU A 22 -1.88 1.83 -8.16
C LEU A 22 -2.14 3.33 -8.02
N TRP A 23 -1.18 4.03 -7.45
CA TRP A 23 -1.18 5.48 -7.40
C TRP A 23 -0.24 6.02 -8.49
N VAL A 24 -0.82 6.68 -9.49
CA VAL A 24 -0.10 7.18 -10.67
C VAL A 24 0.03 8.69 -10.63
N LYS A 25 1.25 9.19 -10.86
CA LYS A 25 1.54 10.62 -11.06
C LYS A 25 2.50 10.80 -12.22
N GLY A 26 2.01 11.37 -13.30
CA GLY A 26 2.76 11.45 -14.56
C GLY A 26 3.13 10.06 -15.08
N LYS A 27 4.40 9.78 -15.22
CA LYS A 27 4.93 8.46 -15.61
C LYS A 27 5.40 7.60 -14.43
N SER A 28 5.21 8.07 -13.21
CA SER A 28 5.60 7.33 -12.00
C SER A 28 4.40 6.64 -11.37
N VAL A 29 4.62 5.42 -10.88
CA VAL A 29 3.59 4.63 -10.20
C VAL A 29 4.11 4.10 -8.87
N VAL A 30 3.23 4.09 -7.88
CA VAL A 30 3.38 3.41 -6.60
C VAL A 30 2.31 2.32 -6.53
N VAL A 31 2.69 1.14 -6.09
CA VAL A 31 1.78 -0.02 -5.97
C VAL A 31 1.54 -0.29 -4.50
N ILE A 32 0.30 -0.54 -4.14
CA ILE A 32 -0.11 -0.83 -2.77
C ILE A 32 -0.63 -2.26 -2.71
N ASP A 33 -0.07 -3.05 -1.79
CA ASP A 33 -0.43 -4.43 -1.48
C ASP A 33 -0.55 -5.33 -2.73
N PRO A 34 0.53 -5.53 -3.50
CA PRO A 34 0.49 -6.40 -4.68
C PRO A 34 0.38 -7.87 -4.28
N SER A 35 -0.85 -8.38 -4.22
CA SER A 35 -1.17 -9.79 -3.97
C SER A 35 -0.49 -10.72 -4.97
N VAL A 36 -0.53 -10.34 -6.25
CA VAL A 36 0.05 -11.03 -7.40
C VAL A 36 0.78 -10.03 -8.30
N HIS A 37 1.74 -10.48 -9.07
CA HIS A 37 2.64 -9.58 -9.81
C HIS A 37 2.25 -9.39 -11.28
N GLU A 38 1.69 -10.41 -11.93
CA GLU A 38 1.47 -10.41 -13.38
C GLU A 38 0.59 -9.25 -13.87
N PRO A 39 -0.57 -8.95 -13.27
CA PRO A 39 -1.39 -7.82 -13.72
C PRO A 39 -0.73 -6.48 -13.46
N VAL A 40 0.09 -6.38 -12.40
CA VAL A 40 0.83 -5.16 -12.08
C VAL A 40 1.93 -4.92 -13.11
N ILE A 41 2.75 -5.94 -13.42
CA ILE A 41 3.82 -5.84 -14.42
C ILE A 41 3.22 -5.45 -15.77
N ARG A 42 2.20 -6.17 -16.21
CA ARG A 42 1.52 -5.89 -17.48
C ARG A 42 1.04 -4.44 -17.54
N TYR A 43 0.33 -3.99 -16.52
CA TYR A 43 -0.21 -2.63 -16.49
C TYR A 43 0.89 -1.55 -16.55
N ILE A 44 1.99 -1.74 -15.81
CA ILE A 44 3.13 -0.83 -15.80
C ILE A 44 3.80 -0.75 -17.16
N GLU A 45 4.04 -1.91 -17.80
CA GLU A 45 4.71 -2.00 -19.09
C GLU A 45 3.87 -1.46 -20.23
N GLU A 46 2.59 -1.84 -20.33
CA GLU A 46 1.66 -1.36 -21.36
C GLU A 46 1.48 0.18 -21.34
N ASN A 47 1.56 0.79 -20.15
CA ASN A 47 1.41 2.24 -20.01
C ASN A 47 2.74 3.01 -19.98
N ASN A 48 3.88 2.33 -20.12
CA ASN A 48 5.22 2.90 -20.01
C ASN A 48 5.41 3.69 -18.69
N PHE A 49 4.98 3.11 -17.59
CA PHE A 49 5.17 3.67 -16.25
C PHE A 49 6.49 3.24 -15.62
N HIS A 50 6.92 3.98 -14.61
CA HIS A 50 8.11 3.68 -13.80
C HIS A 50 7.70 3.38 -12.37
N LEU A 51 7.88 2.15 -11.93
CA LEU A 51 7.62 1.74 -10.55
C LEU A 51 8.62 2.43 -9.61
N LYS A 52 8.13 3.21 -8.67
CA LYS A 52 8.91 3.98 -7.69
C LYS A 52 8.91 3.37 -6.30
N ALA A 53 7.77 2.85 -5.88
CA ALA A 53 7.64 2.21 -4.58
C ALA A 53 6.53 1.15 -4.57
N VAL A 54 6.66 0.23 -3.64
CA VAL A 54 5.60 -0.68 -3.18
C VAL A 54 5.32 -0.33 -1.73
N LEU A 55 4.05 -0.08 -1.39
CA LEU A 55 3.59 0.16 -0.03
C LEU A 55 2.91 -1.12 0.47
N GLN A 56 3.28 -1.57 1.66
CA GLN A 56 2.73 -2.77 2.28
C GLN A 56 2.01 -2.38 3.57
N THR A 57 0.71 -2.58 3.62
CA THR A 57 -0.08 -2.29 4.82
C THR A 57 0.19 -3.30 5.93
N HIS A 58 0.32 -4.57 5.59
CA HIS A 58 0.60 -5.68 6.51
C HIS A 58 1.19 -6.89 5.77
N HIS A 59 1.44 -7.99 6.49
CA HIS A 59 2.24 -9.12 6.00
C HIS A 59 1.47 -10.28 5.38
N HIS A 60 0.15 -10.26 5.31
CA HIS A 60 -0.60 -11.38 4.76
C HIS A 60 -0.24 -11.66 3.30
N SER A 61 -0.24 -12.93 2.92
CA SER A 61 0.26 -13.37 1.61
C SER A 61 -0.50 -12.78 0.44
N ASP A 62 -1.77 -12.55 0.61
CA ASP A 62 -2.65 -11.90 -0.37
C ASP A 62 -2.49 -10.37 -0.44
N HIS A 63 -1.52 -9.80 0.28
CA HIS A 63 -1.07 -8.41 0.18
C HIS A 63 0.39 -8.31 -0.28
N ILE A 64 1.25 -9.27 0.09
CA ILE A 64 2.68 -9.20 -0.22
C ILE A 64 3.15 -10.18 -1.31
N GLY A 65 2.28 -11.11 -1.75
CA GLY A 65 2.67 -12.26 -2.59
C GLY A 65 3.36 -11.89 -3.91
N GLY A 66 2.96 -10.78 -4.54
CA GLY A 66 3.58 -10.29 -5.78
C GLY A 66 4.87 -9.50 -5.58
N THR A 67 5.16 -9.01 -4.36
CA THR A 67 6.22 -8.02 -4.12
C THR A 67 7.61 -8.53 -4.51
N LYS A 68 7.95 -9.78 -4.19
CA LYS A 68 9.26 -10.37 -4.56
C LYS A 68 9.52 -10.30 -6.07
N TYR A 69 8.53 -10.64 -6.88
CA TYR A 69 8.63 -10.60 -8.35
C TYR A 69 8.75 -9.18 -8.89
N LEU A 70 8.11 -8.20 -8.22
CA LEU A 70 8.30 -6.79 -8.56
C LEU A 70 9.72 -6.31 -8.26
N ILE A 71 10.35 -6.79 -7.17
CA ILE A 71 11.74 -6.51 -6.84
C ILE A 71 12.68 -7.16 -7.88
N GLU A 72 12.42 -8.40 -8.28
CA GLU A 72 13.20 -9.08 -9.32
C GLU A 72 13.17 -8.31 -10.65
N ARG A 73 12.00 -7.76 -11.02
CA ARG A 73 11.82 -6.97 -12.25
C ARG A 73 12.37 -5.55 -12.14
N TRP A 74 12.27 -4.92 -10.95
CA TRP A 74 12.74 -3.57 -10.65
C TRP A 74 13.57 -3.54 -9.36
N PRO A 75 14.87 -3.93 -9.41
CA PRO A 75 15.69 -4.12 -8.20
C PRO A 75 15.88 -2.89 -7.32
N ASN A 76 15.71 -1.70 -7.88
CA ASN A 76 15.84 -0.42 -7.16
C ASN A 76 14.52 0.09 -6.56
N VAL A 77 13.43 -0.69 -6.62
CA VAL A 77 12.14 -0.30 -6.08
C VAL A 77 12.21 -0.16 -4.56
N LYS A 78 11.60 0.89 -4.02
CA LYS A 78 11.44 1.04 -2.57
C LYS A 78 10.27 0.17 -2.10
N VAL A 79 10.51 -0.70 -1.14
CA VAL A 79 9.46 -1.48 -0.47
C VAL A 79 9.31 -0.93 0.94
N ILE A 80 8.19 -0.26 1.18
CA ILE A 80 7.90 0.50 2.40
C ILE A 80 6.88 -0.28 3.23
N ALA A 81 7.24 -0.61 4.45
CA ALA A 81 6.40 -1.35 5.39
C ALA A 81 6.68 -0.95 6.84
N SER A 82 5.79 -1.33 7.75
CA SER A 82 6.01 -1.13 9.19
C SER A 82 7.35 -1.73 9.64
N SER A 83 8.10 -1.00 10.45
CA SER A 83 9.34 -1.49 11.06
C SER A 83 9.12 -2.73 11.93
N ARG A 84 7.90 -2.91 12.45
CA ARG A 84 7.48 -4.08 13.23
C ARG A 84 7.28 -5.33 12.37
N GLU A 85 7.18 -5.17 11.04
CA GLU A 85 6.99 -6.25 10.06
C GLU A 85 8.30 -6.80 9.48
N LYS A 86 9.45 -6.31 9.88
CA LYS A 86 10.75 -6.65 9.26
C LYS A 86 11.05 -8.15 9.20
N LYS A 87 10.53 -8.95 10.13
CA LYS A 87 10.68 -10.41 10.12
C LYS A 87 9.73 -11.10 9.13
N ARG A 88 8.51 -10.57 8.97
CA ARG A 88 7.44 -11.14 8.13
C ARG A 88 7.46 -10.56 6.71
N ILE A 89 8.01 -9.35 6.55
CA ILE A 89 8.28 -8.71 5.25
C ILE A 89 9.79 -8.47 5.15
N PRO A 90 10.63 -9.52 5.02
CA PRO A 90 12.09 -9.39 5.09
C PRO A 90 12.70 -8.64 3.90
N PHE A 91 11.97 -8.50 2.82
CA PHE A 91 12.37 -7.77 1.61
C PHE A 91 12.07 -6.28 1.66
N GLN A 92 11.47 -5.75 2.74
CA GLN A 92 11.31 -4.31 2.91
C GLN A 92 12.69 -3.63 3.02
N ASN A 93 12.88 -2.53 2.30
CA ASN A 93 14.10 -1.74 2.32
C ASN A 93 13.91 -0.32 2.88
N VAL A 94 12.66 0.06 3.16
CA VAL A 94 12.28 1.27 3.90
C VAL A 94 11.33 0.89 5.01
N SER A 95 11.79 0.98 6.26
CA SER A 95 10.98 0.68 7.44
C SER A 95 10.42 1.97 8.04
N VAL A 96 9.11 1.98 8.32
CA VAL A 96 8.41 3.16 8.85
C VAL A 96 7.69 2.87 10.16
N LYS A 97 7.34 3.93 10.89
CA LYS A 97 6.62 3.88 12.17
C LYS A 97 5.39 4.79 12.12
N ASP A 98 4.50 4.57 13.06
CA ASP A 98 3.35 5.45 13.28
C ASP A 98 3.77 6.92 13.44
N GLY A 99 2.97 7.82 12.86
CA GLY A 99 3.20 9.26 12.90
C GLY A 99 4.26 9.80 11.94
N GLU A 100 5.09 8.93 11.34
CA GLU A 100 6.07 9.37 10.34
C GLU A 100 5.38 9.89 9.07
N THR A 101 6.07 10.79 8.40
CA THR A 101 5.64 11.33 7.11
C THR A 101 6.75 11.15 6.09
N LEU A 102 6.40 10.60 4.94
CA LEU A 102 7.29 10.42 3.80
C LEU A 102 6.93 11.36 2.66
N ASN A 103 7.92 11.74 1.85
CA ASN A 103 7.66 12.32 0.55
C ASN A 103 7.73 11.22 -0.52
N ILE A 104 6.61 10.92 -1.15
CA ILE A 104 6.49 9.94 -2.22
C ILE A 104 5.88 10.63 -3.44
N LEU A 105 6.54 10.57 -4.58
CA LEU A 105 6.14 11.26 -5.82
C LEU A 105 5.92 12.78 -5.65
N GLY A 106 6.59 13.40 -4.67
CA GLY A 106 6.43 14.82 -4.34
C GLY A 106 5.19 15.14 -3.49
N GLU A 107 4.50 14.11 -2.98
CA GLU A 107 3.35 14.26 -2.09
C GLU A 107 3.70 13.81 -0.67
N GLU A 108 3.05 14.42 0.31
CA GLU A 108 3.18 14.06 1.72
C GLU A 108 2.29 12.85 2.04
N VAL A 109 2.92 11.77 2.49
CA VAL A 109 2.25 10.52 2.90
C VAL A 109 2.47 10.30 4.38
N LYS A 110 1.42 10.40 5.17
CA LYS A 110 1.48 10.12 6.62
C LYS A 110 1.24 8.62 6.87
N ILE A 111 2.04 8.06 7.76
CA ILE A 111 1.90 6.69 8.25
C ILE A 111 1.02 6.70 9.49
N ILE A 112 0.03 5.81 9.52
CA ILE A 112 -0.91 5.69 10.64
C ILE A 112 -0.97 4.21 11.04
N GLU A 113 -0.70 3.89 12.30
CA GLU A 113 -0.90 2.54 12.81
C GLU A 113 -2.39 2.27 12.99
N VAL A 114 -2.89 1.17 12.44
CA VAL A 114 -4.30 0.77 12.47
C VAL A 114 -4.39 -0.69 12.90
N LEU A 115 -4.30 -0.90 14.20
CA LEU A 115 -4.22 -2.23 14.80
C LEU A 115 -5.58 -2.93 14.87
N GLY A 116 -5.56 -4.25 14.89
CA GLY A 116 -6.76 -5.09 15.01
C GLY A 116 -6.70 -6.29 14.09
N HIS A 117 -6.70 -6.08 12.79
CA HIS A 117 -6.54 -7.15 11.80
C HIS A 117 -5.21 -7.87 12.00
N THR A 118 -4.10 -7.13 12.01
CA THR A 118 -2.80 -7.61 12.51
C THR A 118 -2.28 -6.71 13.63
N SER A 119 -1.25 -7.16 14.33
CA SER A 119 -0.64 -6.43 15.45
C SER A 119 0.31 -5.31 15.06
N SER A 120 0.52 -5.09 13.76
CA SER A 120 1.47 -4.10 13.20
C SER A 120 0.98 -3.52 11.87
N HIS A 121 -0.32 -3.60 11.61
CA HIS A 121 -0.96 -3.04 10.44
C HIS A 121 -0.81 -1.51 10.38
N ILE A 122 -0.48 -0.98 9.21
CA ILE A 122 -0.40 0.47 8.96
C ILE A 122 -1.27 0.87 7.79
N ALA A 123 -1.70 2.13 7.82
CA ALA A 123 -2.35 2.80 6.70
C ALA A 123 -1.45 3.91 6.15
N PHE A 124 -1.61 4.22 4.87
CA PHE A 124 -0.91 5.29 4.18
C PHE A 124 -1.90 6.39 3.80
N PHE A 125 -1.77 7.55 4.42
CA PHE A 125 -2.64 8.70 4.18
C PHE A 125 -1.93 9.73 3.29
N LEU A 126 -2.39 9.86 2.05
CA LEU A 126 -1.95 10.89 1.11
C LEU A 126 -2.72 12.16 1.40
N LYS A 127 -2.01 13.20 1.81
CA LYS A 127 -2.57 14.55 1.96
C LYS A 127 -2.76 15.22 0.59
N GLY A 128 -3.67 16.15 0.49
CA GLY A 128 -3.90 16.94 -0.71
C GLY A 128 -5.34 17.45 -0.79
N GLU A 129 -5.69 18.09 -1.89
CA GLU A 129 -7.07 18.57 -2.14
C GLU A 129 -8.07 17.41 -2.19
N ASN A 130 -7.63 16.26 -2.73
CA ASN A 130 -8.40 15.01 -2.74
C ASN A 130 -7.60 13.96 -1.95
N PRO A 131 -7.76 13.92 -0.61
CA PRO A 131 -6.99 13.00 0.22
C PRO A 131 -7.38 11.55 -0.07
N VAL A 132 -6.39 10.66 0.01
CA VAL A 132 -6.56 9.22 -0.21
C VAL A 132 -6.00 8.46 0.99
N LEU A 133 -6.73 7.46 1.45
CA LEU A 133 -6.31 6.57 2.52
C LEU A 133 -6.25 5.13 2.01
N PHE A 134 -5.06 4.55 1.97
CA PHE A 134 -4.87 3.12 1.76
C PHE A 134 -4.84 2.44 3.13
N ILE A 135 -5.93 1.79 3.49
CA ILE A 135 -6.20 1.31 4.86
C ILE A 135 -6.08 -0.21 4.99
N GLY A 136 -5.79 -0.93 3.89
CA GLY A 136 -5.70 -2.40 3.87
C GLY A 136 -6.93 -3.07 4.46
N ASP A 137 -6.70 -4.06 5.31
CA ASP A 137 -7.74 -4.90 5.90
C ASP A 137 -8.33 -4.36 7.21
N THR A 138 -8.29 -3.05 7.40
CA THR A 138 -8.95 -2.41 8.55
C THR A 138 -10.42 -2.10 8.24
N LEU A 139 -10.70 -1.44 7.10
CA LEU A 139 -12.04 -1.03 6.71
C LEU A 139 -12.37 -1.52 5.30
N PHE A 140 -13.50 -2.19 5.16
CA PHE A 140 -14.07 -2.63 3.89
C PHE A 140 -15.40 -1.92 3.57
N SER A 141 -15.90 -2.11 2.36
CA SER A 141 -17.25 -1.67 2.01
C SER A 141 -18.28 -2.49 2.80
N GLY A 142 -18.85 -1.86 3.83
CA GLY A 142 -19.88 -2.47 4.68
C GLY A 142 -19.37 -3.31 5.85
N GLY A 143 -18.08 -3.20 6.21
CA GLY A 143 -17.54 -3.93 7.36
C GLY A 143 -16.08 -3.63 7.64
N CYS A 144 -15.46 -4.44 8.46
CA CYS A 144 -14.05 -4.38 8.78
C CYS A 144 -13.37 -5.74 8.59
N GLY A 145 -12.05 -5.74 8.54
CA GLY A 145 -11.26 -6.97 8.47
C GLY A 145 -11.43 -7.86 9.69
N ARG A 146 -11.21 -9.17 9.50
CA ARG A 146 -11.19 -10.11 10.62
C ARG A 146 -10.04 -9.78 11.57
N ILE A 147 -10.26 -9.97 12.87
CA ILE A 147 -9.23 -9.76 13.89
C ILE A 147 -8.46 -11.06 14.07
N PHE A 148 -7.21 -11.10 13.56
CA PHE A 148 -6.33 -12.27 13.70
C PHE A 148 -5.35 -12.15 14.85
N GLU A 149 -4.75 -10.96 15.04
CA GLU A 149 -3.66 -10.77 16.01
C GLU A 149 -3.96 -9.69 17.05
N GLY A 150 -4.90 -8.81 16.76
CA GLY A 150 -5.27 -7.71 17.65
C GLY A 150 -6.46 -8.04 18.54
N THR A 151 -7.07 -6.97 19.06
CA THR A 151 -8.28 -7.02 19.89
C THR A 151 -9.42 -6.23 19.24
N TYR A 152 -10.66 -6.53 19.65
CA TYR A 152 -11.83 -5.73 19.22
C TYR A 152 -11.69 -4.26 19.57
N GLN A 153 -11.10 -3.95 20.72
CA GLN A 153 -10.86 -2.58 21.13
C GLN A 153 -9.86 -1.88 20.19
N GLN A 154 -8.78 -2.54 19.80
CA GLN A 154 -7.83 -1.99 18.84
C GLN A 154 -8.48 -1.74 17.48
N MET A 155 -9.25 -2.70 16.95
CA MET A 155 -9.98 -2.51 15.70
C MET A 155 -10.97 -1.34 15.79
N TYR A 156 -11.71 -1.22 16.91
CA TYR A 156 -12.63 -0.11 17.14
C TYR A 156 -11.93 1.26 17.11
N PHE A 157 -10.72 1.38 17.67
CA PHE A 157 -9.95 2.62 17.63
C PHE A 157 -9.31 2.90 16.26
N SER A 158 -9.16 1.88 15.43
CA SER A 158 -8.60 1.99 14.07
C SER A 158 -9.65 2.40 13.03
N LEU A 159 -10.94 2.27 13.35
CA LEU A 159 -12.09 2.65 12.51
C LEU A 159 -12.54 4.07 12.77
#